data_76efc69475580a5a3367a1159891b72f
#
_entry.id   76efc69475580a5a3367a1159891b72f
#
_cell.length_a   1.000
_cell.length_b   1.000
_cell.length_c   1.000
_cell.angle_alpha   90.00
_cell.angle_beta   90.00
_cell.angle_gamma   90.00
#
_symmetry.space_group_name_H-M   'P 1'
#
loop_
_entity.id
_entity.type
_entity.pdbx_description
1 polymer ?
#
loop_
_entity_poly.entity_id
_entity_poly.type
_entity_poly.pdbx_seq_one_letter_code
_entity_poly.pdbx_strand_id
1 'polypeptide(L)'
;MAVTSQSKYSPSFGAAVQGISIDNNRRIFNFGERVAELAPQQSPFFVYLSKVAKKPTDDPVFKFLEQRHQWQRRNFTVKTAINNAGVAAGVTLGAALVVECGYNTKGVIAANQPCPFIVGGQTLAVETTEGVVILKIKDDTVVGSATADGEIYHEAAQTTVHADDLFVVGKDMSATEDILVGAKGQVIGSAWPEGSTAPQGWEDAMFDREGYCQIFKTAMNLFSGTAMATRYRGIADEYKRVWTEKLMEHKMDLEQGFLFGRGVAGAAAEGDTGATSETAGSTRYTHGIVPFTEVNGKVYNMSYAASGYDAFLDAMEDYFAPESGNSGNKLVLASRKVITYLNKLGAGSFLNNSVGSSQYRLDVANVPGAFGHTVTVVNTIYGNLHFVQEPLLRGPWENYACCVDMANVAYRPLVGNGVSRDTFIETNIQANDEDGRRDQIITEAGLEISLPETHAVLKFS
;
A
#
# COMPACT_ATOMS: atom_id res chain seq x y z
N MET A 1 -21.75 -4.05 57.96
CA MET A 1 -23.05 -3.79 57.33
C MET A 1 -24.16 -4.30 58.19
N ALA A 2 -25.02 -3.42 58.71
CA ALA A 2 -26.17 -3.88 59.50
C ALA A 2 -27.16 -4.51 58.54
N VAL A 3 -27.38 -5.81 58.69
CA VAL A 3 -28.45 -6.50 57.98
C VAL A 3 -29.74 -6.13 58.66
N THR A 4 -30.44 -5.14 58.11
CA THR A 4 -31.81 -4.88 58.51
C THR A 4 -32.68 -5.99 57.93
N SER A 5 -33.04 -6.96 58.76
CA SER A 5 -34.06 -7.92 58.41
C SER A 5 -35.38 -7.20 58.38
N GLN A 6 -35.73 -6.71 57.20
CA GLN A 6 -37.11 -6.23 56.96
C GLN A 6 -38.01 -7.43 56.93
N SER A 7 -38.91 -7.53 57.91
CA SER A 7 -40.00 -8.50 57.85
C SER A 7 -40.86 -8.17 56.60
N LYS A 8 -40.94 -9.10 55.70
CA LYS A 8 -41.78 -8.96 54.50
C LYS A 8 -43.26 -9.15 54.73
N TYR A 9 -43.63 -9.45 55.93
CA TYR A 9 -44.96 -9.46 56.42
C TYR A 9 -45.22 -8.18 57.21
N SER A 10 -45.65 -7.14 56.53
CA SER A 10 -46.12 -5.92 57.22
C SER A 10 -47.56 -6.12 57.58
N PRO A 11 -47.94 -6.07 58.89
CA PRO A 11 -49.33 -6.14 59.30
C PRO A 11 -50.03 -4.79 59.18
N SER A 12 -49.42 -3.76 58.57
CA SER A 12 -50.08 -2.47 58.39
C SER A 12 -51.03 -2.50 57.21
N PHE A 13 -52.30 -2.61 57.54
CA PHE A 13 -53.40 -2.30 56.63
C PHE A 13 -53.31 -0.83 56.26
N GLY A 14 -52.78 -0.54 55.07
CA GLY A 14 -52.71 0.83 54.58
C GLY A 14 -51.58 1.14 53.57
N ALA A 15 -50.69 0.20 53.36
CA ALA A 15 -49.70 0.33 52.27
C ALA A 15 -50.27 -0.23 50.97
N ALA A 16 -50.04 0.45 49.87
CA ALA A 16 -50.58 0.13 48.54
C ALA A 16 -50.16 -1.21 47.94
N VAL A 17 -49.49 -2.06 48.67
CA VAL A 17 -49.06 -3.41 48.23
C VAL A 17 -49.73 -4.49 49.08
N GLN A 18 -50.84 -4.96 48.59
CA GLN A 18 -51.57 -6.14 49.16
C GLN A 18 -50.97 -7.41 48.55
N GLY A 19 -49.93 -7.98 49.17
CA GLY A 19 -49.39 -9.25 48.73
C GLY A 19 -47.95 -9.52 49.22
N ILE A 20 -47.50 -10.75 49.03
CA ILE A 20 -46.15 -11.18 49.30
C ILE A 20 -45.22 -10.57 48.22
N SER A 21 -44.34 -9.66 48.62
CA SER A 21 -43.33 -9.10 47.68
C SER A 21 -42.21 -10.09 47.40
N ILE A 22 -41.61 -9.97 46.23
CA ILE A 22 -40.44 -10.79 45.81
C ILE A 22 -39.27 -10.62 46.77
N ASP A 23 -38.80 -11.74 47.32
CA ASP A 23 -37.58 -11.78 48.17
C ASP A 23 -36.34 -11.82 47.32
N ASN A 24 -35.59 -10.70 47.21
CA ASN A 24 -34.37 -10.60 46.42
C ASN A 24 -33.23 -11.53 46.93
N ASN A 25 -33.25 -11.90 48.23
CA ASN A 25 -32.21 -12.79 48.78
C ASN A 25 -32.46 -14.25 48.41
N ARG A 26 -33.72 -14.59 48.15
CA ARG A 26 -34.13 -15.97 47.79
C ARG A 26 -34.50 -16.12 46.32
N ARG A 27 -34.53 -15.04 45.59
CA ARG A 27 -34.89 -15.03 44.17
C ARG A 27 -33.76 -15.72 43.35
N ILE A 28 -34.11 -16.73 42.60
CA ILE A 28 -33.25 -17.28 41.56
C ILE A 28 -33.37 -16.38 40.32
N PHE A 29 -32.30 -15.64 40.03
CA PHE A 29 -32.28 -14.85 38.80
C PHE A 29 -32.17 -15.78 37.59
N ASN A 30 -33.01 -15.59 36.63
CA ASN A 30 -32.91 -16.29 35.37
C ASN A 30 -31.85 -15.56 34.49
N PHE A 31 -30.69 -16.18 34.36
CA PHE A 31 -29.66 -15.75 33.40
C PHE A 31 -29.85 -16.57 32.13
N GLY A 32 -29.91 -15.90 30.99
CA GLY A 32 -29.90 -16.58 29.70
C GLY A 32 -28.69 -17.53 29.58
N GLU A 33 -28.86 -18.64 28.95
CA GLU A 33 -27.77 -19.61 28.69
C GLU A 33 -26.77 -19.07 27.69
N ARG A 34 -27.18 -18.07 26.90
CA ARG A 34 -26.37 -17.47 25.84
C ARG A 34 -25.93 -16.05 26.21
N VAL A 35 -24.63 -15.81 26.18
CA VAL A 35 -24.04 -14.48 26.27
C VAL A 35 -24.07 -13.87 24.86
N ALA A 36 -24.72 -12.71 24.72
CA ALA A 36 -24.68 -11.96 23.48
C ALA A 36 -23.37 -11.16 23.44
N GLU A 37 -22.56 -11.43 22.48
CA GLU A 37 -21.25 -10.79 22.30
C GLU A 37 -21.23 -9.99 21.00
N LEU A 38 -20.74 -8.76 21.08
CA LEU A 38 -20.47 -7.91 19.92
C LEU A 38 -18.97 -8.01 19.63
N ALA A 39 -18.57 -9.00 18.86
CA ALA A 39 -17.18 -9.11 18.43
C ALA A 39 -16.97 -8.30 17.12
N PRO A 40 -15.96 -7.41 17.05
CA PRO A 40 -15.57 -6.79 15.79
C PRO A 40 -15.03 -7.86 14.84
N GLN A 41 -15.47 -7.81 13.59
CA GLN A 41 -14.97 -8.74 12.59
C GLN A 41 -13.49 -8.52 12.30
N GLN A 42 -12.85 -9.61 12.08
CA GLN A 42 -11.44 -9.95 12.11
C GLN A 42 -10.58 -9.21 11.10
N SER A 43 -9.29 -9.23 11.34
CA SER A 43 -8.16 -8.75 10.59
C SER A 43 -8.01 -9.43 9.22
N PRO A 44 -8.62 -8.95 8.12
CA PRO A 44 -8.55 -9.61 6.82
C PRO A 44 -7.16 -9.54 6.20
N PHE A 45 -6.46 -8.42 6.32
CA PHE A 45 -5.15 -8.24 5.71
C PHE A 45 -4.10 -9.17 6.29
N PHE A 46 -4.03 -9.28 7.61
CA PHE A 46 -3.11 -10.20 8.28
C PHE A 46 -3.36 -11.66 7.93
N VAL A 47 -4.62 -12.05 7.77
CA VAL A 47 -4.99 -13.42 7.36
C VAL A 47 -4.45 -13.73 5.96
N TYR A 48 -4.57 -12.80 5.02
CA TYR A 48 -3.99 -12.96 3.68
C TYR A 48 -2.47 -13.02 3.73
N LEU A 49 -1.82 -12.10 4.45
CA LEU A 49 -0.36 -12.05 4.59
C LEU A 49 0.21 -13.34 5.19
N SER A 50 -0.36 -13.82 6.29
CA SER A 50 0.17 -14.98 7.01
C SER A 50 0.05 -16.29 6.23
N LYS A 51 -0.93 -16.39 5.32
CA LYS A 51 -1.19 -17.60 4.54
C LYS A 51 -0.54 -17.62 3.16
N VAL A 52 -0.42 -16.48 2.51
CA VAL A 52 0.01 -16.39 1.10
C VAL A 52 1.45 -15.91 0.97
N ALA A 53 1.89 -15.02 1.84
CA ALA A 53 3.11 -14.25 1.63
C ALA A 53 4.09 -14.33 2.84
N LYS A 54 4.24 -15.49 3.48
CA LYS A 54 5.13 -15.66 4.63
C LYS A 54 6.55 -16.01 4.19
N LYS A 55 7.51 -15.15 4.55
CA LYS A 55 8.95 -15.35 4.31
C LYS A 55 9.72 -15.05 5.60
N PRO A 56 10.19 -16.03 6.37
CA PRO A 56 10.92 -15.78 7.62
C PRO A 56 12.23 -15.04 7.36
N THR A 57 12.69 -14.28 8.36
CA THR A 57 13.99 -13.59 8.38
C THR A 57 14.76 -13.95 9.63
N ASP A 58 16.07 -13.96 9.56
CA ASP A 58 16.99 -14.17 10.68
C ASP A 58 17.60 -12.86 11.21
N ASP A 59 17.34 -11.76 10.51
CA ASP A 59 17.80 -10.42 10.88
C ASP A 59 16.58 -9.53 11.23
N PRO A 60 16.60 -8.79 12.34
CA PRO A 60 15.56 -7.85 12.70
C PRO A 60 15.49 -6.63 11.76
N VAL A 61 16.56 -6.33 11.02
CA VAL A 61 16.59 -5.36 9.91
C VAL A 61 16.89 -6.11 8.64
N PHE A 62 15.86 -6.48 7.94
CA PHE A 62 16.03 -7.24 6.71
C PHE A 62 16.14 -6.33 5.49
N LYS A 63 17.04 -6.72 4.59
CA LYS A 63 17.23 -6.03 3.30
C LYS A 63 16.74 -6.91 2.16
N PHE A 64 16.21 -6.27 1.15
CA PHE A 64 15.80 -6.93 -0.08
C PHE A 64 16.15 -6.08 -1.29
N LEU A 65 16.41 -6.75 -2.42
CA LEU A 65 16.82 -6.11 -3.65
C LEU A 65 15.60 -5.91 -4.56
N GLU A 66 15.54 -4.74 -5.16
CA GLU A 66 14.56 -4.38 -6.18
C GLU A 66 15.28 -4.07 -7.48
N GLN A 67 14.76 -4.58 -8.58
CA GLN A 67 15.24 -4.26 -9.92
C GLN A 67 14.09 -3.77 -10.78
N ARG A 68 14.34 -2.71 -11.51
CA ARG A 68 13.40 -2.14 -12.47
C ARG A 68 14.04 -2.11 -13.83
N HIS A 69 13.33 -2.68 -14.78
CA HIS A 69 13.79 -2.70 -16.17
C HIS A 69 13.39 -1.39 -16.86
N GLN A 70 14.26 -0.40 -16.81
CA GLN A 70 14.01 0.90 -17.41
C GLN A 70 13.87 0.83 -18.94
N TRP A 71 14.44 -0.20 -19.58
CA TRP A 71 14.23 -0.48 -21.00
C TRP A 71 12.78 -0.78 -21.38
N GLN A 72 11.91 -1.15 -20.45
CA GLN A 72 10.47 -1.29 -20.67
C GLN A 72 9.76 0.05 -20.67
N ARG A 73 10.25 0.99 -19.90
CA ARG A 73 9.62 2.31 -19.76
C ARG A 73 9.97 3.26 -20.87
N ARG A 74 11.22 3.45 -21.19
CA ARG A 74 11.78 4.28 -22.26
C ARG A 74 10.99 5.54 -22.69
N ASN A 75 10.08 5.99 -21.81
CA ASN A 75 9.27 7.17 -21.98
C ASN A 75 9.91 8.32 -21.23
N PHE A 76 9.82 9.51 -21.79
CA PHE A 76 10.35 10.73 -21.19
C PHE A 76 9.42 11.92 -21.46
N THR A 77 9.62 12.99 -20.74
CA THR A 77 8.92 14.26 -20.92
C THR A 77 9.92 15.36 -21.21
N VAL A 78 9.60 16.20 -22.16
CA VAL A 78 10.45 17.34 -22.55
C VAL A 78 10.37 18.44 -21.49
N LYS A 79 11.52 18.92 -21.03
CA LYS A 79 11.63 19.90 -19.97
C LYS A 79 11.84 21.32 -20.47
N THR A 80 12.46 21.48 -21.63
CA THR A 80 12.72 22.79 -22.24
C THR A 80 12.10 22.84 -23.62
N ALA A 81 11.30 23.86 -23.87
CA ALA A 81 10.68 24.04 -25.18
C ALA A 81 11.74 24.29 -26.27
N ILE A 82 11.53 23.71 -27.43
CA ILE A 82 12.34 23.95 -28.61
C ILE A 82 11.43 24.61 -29.65
N ASN A 83 11.67 25.91 -29.87
CA ASN A 83 11.01 26.65 -30.92
C ASN A 83 11.81 26.47 -32.20
N ASN A 84 11.18 25.92 -33.19
CA ASN A 84 11.84 25.51 -34.42
C ASN A 84 11.52 26.49 -35.56
N ALA A 85 12.55 26.86 -36.33
CA ALA A 85 12.40 27.70 -37.48
C ALA A 85 12.20 26.91 -38.81
N GLY A 86 11.83 25.65 -38.73
CA GLY A 86 11.73 24.73 -39.86
C GLY A 86 13.06 24.04 -40.12
N VAL A 87 13.20 22.78 -39.72
CA VAL A 87 14.40 21.97 -39.94
C VAL A 87 14.10 20.88 -40.95
N ALA A 88 14.93 20.77 -41.97
CA ALA A 88 14.80 19.71 -42.97
C ALA A 88 15.26 18.36 -42.44
N ALA A 89 14.73 17.30 -42.99
CA ALA A 89 15.17 15.95 -42.70
C ALA A 89 16.69 15.77 -42.97
N GLY A 90 17.39 15.12 -42.04
CA GLY A 90 18.85 14.92 -42.11
C GLY A 90 19.68 16.10 -41.60
N VAL A 91 19.05 17.18 -41.15
CA VAL A 91 19.72 18.34 -40.54
C VAL A 91 19.58 18.30 -39.04
N THR A 92 20.57 18.86 -38.33
CA THR A 92 20.55 18.94 -36.86
C THR A 92 19.43 19.85 -36.40
N LEU A 93 18.82 19.51 -35.25
CA LEU A 93 17.74 20.29 -34.67
C LEU A 93 18.17 21.70 -34.23
N GLY A 94 19.47 21.93 -34.04
CA GLY A 94 20.04 23.22 -33.65
C GLY A 94 19.70 23.70 -32.25
N ALA A 95 19.02 22.87 -31.46
CA ALA A 95 18.69 23.12 -30.07
C ALA A 95 18.86 21.85 -29.23
N ALA A 96 19.34 22.00 -28.01
CA ALA A 96 19.52 20.87 -27.09
C ALA A 96 18.18 20.34 -26.62
N LEU A 97 18.02 19.02 -26.62
CA LEU A 97 16.84 18.34 -26.08
C LEU A 97 17.07 18.02 -24.60
N VAL A 98 16.33 18.70 -23.74
CA VAL A 98 16.35 18.47 -22.29
C VAL A 98 15.12 17.69 -21.89
N VAL A 99 15.33 16.51 -21.30
CA VAL A 99 14.25 15.58 -20.95
C VAL A 99 14.38 15.08 -19.50
N GLU A 100 13.25 14.66 -18.96
CA GLU A 100 13.19 14.06 -17.63
C GLU A 100 12.35 12.76 -17.64
N CYS A 101 12.68 11.87 -16.73
CA CYS A 101 11.87 10.71 -16.42
C CYS A 101 10.97 11.02 -15.21
N GLY A 102 9.74 10.50 -15.20
CA GLY A 102 8.79 10.70 -14.11
C GLY A 102 9.06 9.83 -12.86
N TYR A 103 10.16 9.08 -12.84
CA TYR A 103 10.50 8.15 -11.77
C TYR A 103 11.98 8.21 -11.43
N ASN A 104 12.30 8.17 -10.14
CA ASN A 104 13.68 8.00 -9.71
C ASN A 104 14.15 6.54 -9.87
N THR A 105 15.42 6.30 -9.64
CA THR A 105 16.04 4.97 -9.71
C THR A 105 15.44 3.96 -8.73
N LYS A 106 14.80 4.41 -7.65
CA LYS A 106 14.11 3.58 -6.66
C LYS A 106 12.62 3.36 -6.99
N GLY A 107 12.15 3.80 -8.17
CA GLY A 107 10.77 3.66 -8.63
C GLY A 107 9.76 4.59 -7.95
N VAL A 108 10.22 5.54 -7.17
CA VAL A 108 9.36 6.57 -6.60
C VAL A 108 9.00 7.58 -7.69
N ILE A 109 7.72 7.93 -7.80
CA ILE A 109 7.27 9.00 -8.68
C ILE A 109 7.93 10.30 -8.22
N ALA A 110 8.77 10.87 -9.07
CA ALA A 110 9.50 12.09 -8.77
C ALA A 110 9.73 12.88 -10.05
N ALA A 111 9.44 14.16 -10.01
CA ALA A 111 9.84 15.09 -11.06
C ALA A 111 11.36 15.29 -11.05
N ASN A 112 11.88 15.79 -12.14
CA ASN A 112 13.29 16.12 -12.27
C ASN A 112 14.23 14.91 -12.06
N GLN A 113 14.02 13.86 -12.85
CA GLN A 113 14.89 12.67 -12.83
C GLN A 113 15.54 12.48 -14.22
N PRO A 114 16.81 12.03 -14.27
CA PRO A 114 17.49 11.76 -15.54
C PRO A 114 16.91 10.51 -16.23
N CYS A 115 17.13 10.44 -17.54
CA CYS A 115 16.76 9.32 -18.41
C CYS A 115 18.02 8.51 -18.79
N PRO A 116 18.55 7.61 -17.95
CA PRO A 116 19.82 6.94 -18.19
C PRO A 116 19.79 5.98 -19.39
N PHE A 117 18.61 5.60 -19.85
CA PHE A 117 18.39 4.75 -21.02
C PHE A 117 18.58 5.47 -22.37
N ILE A 118 18.80 6.79 -22.38
CA ILE A 118 19.08 7.55 -23.60
C ILE A 118 20.59 7.47 -23.88
N VAL A 119 20.94 6.85 -24.98
CA VAL A 119 22.32 6.66 -25.44
C VAL A 119 22.47 7.02 -26.91
N GLY A 120 23.71 7.19 -27.38
CA GLY A 120 23.99 7.49 -28.79
C GLY A 120 23.41 6.45 -29.77
N GLY A 121 23.09 6.90 -30.97
CA GLY A 121 22.54 6.06 -32.04
C GLY A 121 21.06 5.67 -31.91
N GLN A 122 20.39 6.10 -30.84
CA GLN A 122 18.97 5.86 -30.63
C GLN A 122 18.09 6.77 -31.47
N THR A 123 16.90 6.30 -31.73
CA THR A 123 15.83 7.02 -32.42
C THR A 123 14.72 7.34 -31.43
N LEU A 124 14.38 8.61 -31.32
CA LEU A 124 13.38 9.16 -30.40
C LEU A 124 12.15 9.60 -31.18
N ALA A 125 10.96 9.28 -30.70
CA ALA A 125 9.72 9.92 -31.12
C ALA A 125 9.35 10.99 -30.09
N VAL A 126 9.09 12.20 -30.53
CA VAL A 126 8.76 13.34 -29.66
C VAL A 126 7.51 14.01 -30.18
N GLU A 127 6.57 14.31 -29.29
CA GLU A 127 5.35 15.04 -29.61
C GLU A 127 5.66 16.48 -29.90
N THR A 128 5.01 17.02 -30.97
CA THR A 128 5.12 18.40 -31.43
C THR A 128 3.74 19.03 -31.54
N THR A 129 3.69 20.33 -31.79
CA THR A 129 2.42 21.06 -32.03
C THR A 129 1.64 20.56 -33.26
N GLU A 130 2.32 19.91 -34.21
CA GLU A 130 1.71 19.42 -35.45
C GLU A 130 1.67 17.88 -35.56
N GLY A 131 2.08 17.15 -34.49
CA GLY A 131 2.06 15.71 -34.48
C GLY A 131 3.26 15.09 -33.75
N VAL A 132 3.98 14.18 -34.42
CA VAL A 132 5.15 13.49 -33.84
C VAL A 132 6.32 13.65 -34.81
N VAL A 133 7.46 14.07 -34.28
CA VAL A 133 8.74 14.11 -34.97
C VAL A 133 9.62 12.95 -34.56
N ILE A 134 10.37 12.40 -35.48
CA ILE A 134 11.37 11.38 -35.21
C ILE A 134 12.73 12.05 -35.23
N LEU A 135 13.46 11.93 -34.11
CA LEU A 135 14.81 12.46 -33.94
C LEU A 135 15.78 11.28 -33.79
N LYS A 136 16.91 11.34 -34.44
CA LYS A 136 18.01 10.39 -34.26
C LYS A 136 19.15 11.06 -33.51
N ILE A 137 19.66 10.39 -32.46
CA ILE A 137 20.87 10.78 -31.79
C ILE A 137 22.06 10.29 -32.64
N LYS A 138 23.07 11.13 -32.79
CA LYS A 138 24.28 10.81 -33.52
C LYS A 138 24.97 9.56 -33.01
N ASP A 139 25.57 8.77 -33.90
CA ASP A 139 26.05 7.42 -33.60
C ASP A 139 27.29 7.38 -32.67
N ASP A 140 28.11 8.41 -32.68
CA ASP A 140 29.31 8.55 -31.85
C ASP A 140 29.08 9.37 -30.58
N THR A 141 27.84 9.73 -30.25
CA THR A 141 27.49 10.44 -29.03
C THR A 141 27.68 9.56 -27.79
N VAL A 142 28.46 10.02 -26.86
CA VAL A 142 28.80 9.32 -25.60
C VAL A 142 28.22 10.04 -24.39
N VAL A 143 28.11 9.38 -23.25
CA VAL A 143 27.75 10.01 -21.98
C VAL A 143 28.94 10.78 -21.44
N GLY A 144 28.79 12.07 -21.23
CA GLY A 144 29.89 12.93 -20.80
C GLY A 144 29.43 14.28 -20.26
N SER A 145 29.92 15.37 -20.82
CA SER A 145 29.66 16.74 -20.37
C SER A 145 28.57 17.44 -21.20
N ALA A 146 27.76 18.28 -20.57
CA ALA A 146 26.65 19.00 -21.21
C ALA A 146 27.08 20.06 -22.24
N THR A 147 28.37 20.40 -22.32
CA THR A 147 28.89 21.53 -23.09
C THR A 147 29.71 21.14 -24.30
N ALA A 148 29.92 19.85 -24.53
CA ALA A 148 30.73 19.38 -25.65
C ALA A 148 29.87 18.67 -26.70
N ASP A 149 30.21 18.87 -27.99
CA ASP A 149 29.62 18.13 -29.11
C ASP A 149 29.93 16.65 -28.97
N GLY A 150 28.98 15.81 -29.32
CA GLY A 150 29.11 14.38 -29.21
C GLY A 150 28.85 13.82 -27.82
N GLU A 151 28.13 14.57 -26.95
CA GLU A 151 27.88 14.13 -25.58
C GLU A 151 26.40 14.21 -25.16
N ILE A 152 26.01 13.19 -24.40
CA ILE A 152 24.76 13.15 -23.63
C ILE A 152 25.11 13.36 -22.17
N TYR A 153 24.45 14.28 -21.50
CA TYR A 153 24.70 14.59 -20.11
C TYR A 153 23.54 14.20 -19.21
N HIS A 154 23.77 13.25 -18.33
CA HIS A 154 22.80 12.83 -17.31
C HIS A 154 23.07 13.59 -16.02
N GLU A 155 22.38 14.70 -15.82
CA GLU A 155 22.37 15.44 -14.55
C GLU A 155 21.47 14.76 -13.51
N ALA A 156 21.59 15.18 -12.26
CA ALA A 156 20.73 14.66 -11.19
C ALA A 156 19.22 14.92 -11.43
N ALA A 157 18.89 15.94 -12.26
CA ALA A 157 17.52 16.40 -12.45
C ALA A 157 16.99 16.25 -13.89
N GLN A 158 17.82 15.88 -14.85
CA GLN A 158 17.47 15.85 -16.27
C GLN A 158 18.51 15.13 -17.11
N THR A 159 18.15 14.81 -18.35
CA THR A 159 19.12 14.38 -19.39
C THR A 159 19.12 15.40 -20.50
N THR A 160 20.30 15.85 -20.90
CA THR A 160 20.48 16.80 -21.99
C THR A 160 21.22 16.12 -23.13
N VAL A 161 20.63 16.14 -24.32
CA VAL A 161 21.28 15.75 -25.58
C VAL A 161 21.69 17.02 -26.29
N HIS A 162 22.94 17.13 -26.71
CA HIS A 162 23.47 18.33 -27.34
C HIS A 162 22.77 18.63 -28.67
N ALA A 163 22.69 19.90 -29.02
CA ALA A 163 22.00 20.40 -30.21
C ALA A 163 22.51 19.79 -31.53
N ASP A 164 23.81 19.63 -31.65
CA ASP A 164 24.46 19.14 -32.87
C ASP A 164 24.46 17.61 -33.00
N ASP A 165 23.95 16.91 -31.95
CA ASP A 165 23.83 15.47 -31.93
C ASP A 165 22.46 14.93 -32.25
N LEU A 166 21.50 15.81 -32.52
CA LEU A 166 20.11 15.44 -32.82
C LEU A 166 19.77 15.78 -34.29
N PHE A 167 19.40 14.78 -35.04
CA PHE A 167 18.98 14.91 -36.44
C PHE A 167 17.49 14.63 -36.60
N VAL A 168 16.83 15.42 -37.41
CA VAL A 168 15.45 15.16 -37.81
C VAL A 168 15.41 14.05 -38.86
N VAL A 169 14.54 13.07 -38.72
CA VAL A 169 14.48 11.88 -39.58
C VAL A 169 13.15 11.78 -40.27
N GLY A 170 13.21 11.56 -41.58
CA GLY A 170 12.08 11.12 -42.41
C GLY A 170 11.11 12.22 -42.89
N LYS A 171 10.89 13.27 -42.13
CA LYS A 171 9.97 14.37 -42.47
C LYS A 171 10.60 15.69 -42.06
N ASP A 172 10.50 16.71 -42.93
CA ASP A 172 10.88 18.06 -42.57
C ASP A 172 9.92 18.60 -41.49
N MET A 173 10.48 19.26 -40.49
CA MET A 173 9.67 20.02 -39.53
C MET A 173 9.24 21.33 -40.13
N SER A 174 7.97 21.69 -39.99
CA SER A 174 7.48 22.98 -40.48
C SER A 174 8.00 24.15 -39.61
N ALA A 175 7.96 25.36 -40.10
CA ALA A 175 8.41 26.55 -39.37
C ALA A 175 7.53 26.86 -38.13
N THR A 176 6.36 26.24 -38.04
CA THR A 176 5.40 26.39 -36.93
C THR A 176 5.34 25.15 -36.03
N GLU A 177 6.15 24.14 -36.33
CA GLU A 177 6.18 22.91 -35.58
C GLU A 177 7.17 23.00 -34.43
N ASP A 178 6.67 23.21 -33.20
CA ASP A 178 7.44 23.37 -31.97
C ASP A 178 7.32 22.16 -31.09
N ILE A 179 8.37 21.88 -30.31
CA ILE A 179 8.35 20.91 -29.20
C ILE A 179 8.10 21.71 -27.92
N LEU A 180 6.98 21.49 -27.27
CA LEU A 180 6.59 22.24 -26.08
C LEU A 180 7.15 21.58 -24.78
N VAL A 181 7.22 22.38 -23.71
CA VAL A 181 7.45 21.84 -22.37
C VAL A 181 6.31 20.90 -22.00
N GLY A 182 6.64 19.73 -21.48
CA GLY A 182 5.65 18.70 -21.16
C GLY A 182 5.29 17.78 -22.32
N ALA A 183 5.84 18.01 -23.53
CA ALA A 183 5.68 17.09 -24.65
C ALA A 183 6.20 15.70 -24.28
N LYS A 184 5.44 14.69 -24.66
CA LYS A 184 5.80 13.29 -24.39
C LYS A 184 6.75 12.77 -25.46
N GLY A 185 7.73 11.98 -25.04
CA GLY A 185 8.64 11.31 -25.97
C GLY A 185 8.87 9.86 -25.58
N GLN A 186 9.33 9.09 -26.56
CA GLN A 186 9.63 7.67 -26.38
C GLN A 186 10.82 7.29 -27.25
N VAL A 187 11.69 6.40 -26.73
CA VAL A 187 12.72 5.76 -27.53
C VAL A 187 12.08 4.62 -28.33
N ILE A 188 12.08 4.73 -29.65
CA ILE A 188 11.49 3.73 -30.55
C ILE A 188 12.47 2.65 -30.99
N GLY A 189 13.76 2.88 -30.88
CA GLY A 189 14.78 1.92 -31.25
C GLY A 189 16.14 2.53 -31.48
N SER A 190 16.97 1.85 -32.24
CA SER A 190 18.26 2.35 -32.69
C SER A 190 18.46 2.08 -34.18
N ALA A 191 19.18 2.93 -34.87
CA ALA A 191 19.49 2.79 -36.30
C ALA A 191 20.99 3.08 -36.52
N TRP A 192 21.70 2.12 -37.07
CA TRP A 192 23.15 2.19 -37.24
C TRP A 192 23.54 2.03 -38.73
N PRO A 193 24.53 2.75 -39.22
CA PRO A 193 25.07 2.54 -40.55
C PRO A 193 25.91 1.26 -40.63
N GLU A 194 26.11 0.76 -41.86
CA GLU A 194 27.00 -0.35 -42.10
C GLU A 194 28.44 -0.01 -41.67
N GLY A 195 29.09 -0.93 -40.97
CA GLY A 195 30.47 -0.74 -40.48
C GLY A 195 30.61 0.13 -39.23
N SER A 196 29.49 0.51 -38.57
CA SER A 196 29.53 1.26 -37.32
C SER A 196 30.14 0.44 -36.17
N THR A 197 30.71 1.13 -35.19
CA THR A 197 31.25 0.54 -33.96
C THR A 197 30.10 0.16 -33.02
N ALA A 198 30.39 -0.65 -32.00
CA ALA A 198 29.41 -1.04 -30.98
C ALA A 198 28.93 0.22 -30.21
N PRO A 199 27.61 0.30 -29.89
CA PRO A 199 27.09 1.39 -29.11
C PRO A 199 27.60 1.34 -27.67
N GLN A 200 27.50 2.48 -26.96
CA GLN A 200 27.71 2.51 -25.52
C GLN A 200 26.62 1.71 -24.83
N GLY A 201 27.04 0.78 -23.96
CA GLY A 201 26.12 0.00 -23.14
C GLY A 201 25.64 0.78 -21.91
N TRP A 202 24.48 0.46 -21.45
CA TRP A 202 23.95 0.87 -20.15
C TRP A 202 23.31 -0.34 -19.47
N GLU A 203 23.21 -0.32 -18.16
CA GLU A 203 22.64 -1.41 -17.36
C GLU A 203 21.71 -0.89 -16.28
N ASP A 204 20.73 -1.69 -15.91
CA ASP A 204 19.86 -1.41 -14.79
C ASP A 204 20.53 -1.80 -13.48
N ALA A 205 20.70 -0.86 -12.57
CA ALA A 205 21.22 -1.11 -11.26
C ALA A 205 20.15 -1.76 -10.36
N MET A 206 20.59 -2.69 -9.52
CA MET A 206 19.75 -3.19 -8.41
C MET A 206 19.85 -2.24 -7.22
N PHE A 207 18.73 -2.00 -6.55
CA PHE A 207 18.64 -1.15 -5.37
C PHE A 207 18.22 -1.97 -4.17
N ASP A 208 18.84 -1.70 -3.03
CA ASP A 208 18.44 -2.26 -1.75
C ASP A 208 17.36 -1.41 -1.09
N ARG A 209 16.48 -2.09 -0.40
CA ARG A 209 15.48 -1.48 0.48
C ARG A 209 15.49 -2.21 1.81
N GLU A 210 15.20 -1.48 2.88
CA GLU A 210 15.22 -2.01 4.23
C GLU A 210 13.79 -2.16 4.78
N GLY A 211 13.60 -3.18 5.61
CA GLY A 211 12.41 -3.37 6.41
C GLY A 211 12.77 -3.74 7.84
N TYR A 212 11.89 -3.48 8.78
CA TYR A 212 12.14 -3.61 10.22
C TYR A 212 11.16 -4.55 10.88
N CYS A 213 11.65 -5.44 11.75
CA CYS A 213 10.83 -6.26 12.61
C CYS A 213 10.43 -5.47 13.87
N GLN A 214 9.14 -5.40 14.13
CA GLN A 214 8.55 -4.80 15.33
C GLN A 214 8.15 -5.89 16.31
N ILE A 215 8.32 -5.63 17.60
CA ILE A 215 7.87 -6.52 18.66
C ILE A 215 6.49 -6.11 19.12
N PHE A 216 5.52 -6.97 18.91
CA PHE A 216 4.14 -6.82 19.41
C PHE A 216 3.97 -7.65 20.66
N LYS A 217 3.42 -7.08 21.73
CA LYS A 217 3.19 -7.74 23.00
C LYS A 217 1.79 -7.46 23.51
N THR A 218 1.05 -8.51 23.83
CA THR A 218 -0.26 -8.43 24.47
C THR A 218 -0.24 -9.30 25.70
N ALA A 219 -0.37 -8.69 26.88
CA ALA A 219 -0.33 -9.39 28.16
C ALA A 219 -1.75 -9.57 28.70
N MET A 220 -1.94 -10.69 29.39
CA MET A 220 -3.11 -10.91 30.24
C MET A 220 -2.89 -10.25 31.61
N ASN A 221 -3.95 -9.73 32.21
CA ASN A 221 -3.92 -9.35 33.61
C ASN A 221 -3.69 -10.59 34.50
N LEU A 222 -3.17 -10.37 35.70
CA LEU A 222 -3.00 -11.45 36.66
C LEU A 222 -4.35 -12.10 36.95
N PHE A 223 -4.46 -13.37 36.67
CA PHE A 223 -5.63 -14.17 36.96
C PHE A 223 -5.39 -14.89 38.30
N SER A 224 -6.00 -14.38 39.38
CA SER A 224 -5.77 -14.94 40.73
C SER A 224 -6.20 -16.40 40.84
N GLY A 225 -5.56 -17.16 41.70
CA GLY A 225 -5.93 -18.54 41.95
C GLY A 225 -7.41 -18.72 42.33
N THR A 226 -7.95 -17.78 43.10
CA THR A 226 -9.39 -17.74 43.45
C THR A 226 -10.28 -17.55 42.21
N ALA A 227 -9.91 -16.65 41.31
CA ALA A 227 -10.68 -16.40 40.07
C ALA A 227 -10.65 -17.62 39.15
N MET A 228 -9.53 -18.36 39.09
CA MET A 228 -9.40 -19.59 38.32
C MET A 228 -10.25 -20.73 38.87
N ALA A 229 -10.37 -20.81 40.20
CA ALA A 229 -11.14 -21.84 40.89
C ALA A 229 -12.66 -21.53 40.89
N THR A 230 -13.06 -20.30 40.66
CA THR A 230 -14.46 -19.87 40.72
C THR A 230 -15.21 -20.28 39.45
N ARG A 231 -16.39 -20.87 39.63
CA ARG A 231 -17.28 -21.17 38.51
C ARG A 231 -18.11 -19.96 38.13
N TYR A 232 -18.00 -19.56 36.89
CA TYR A 232 -18.77 -18.46 36.32
C TYR A 232 -20.01 -18.98 35.59
N ARG A 233 -21.07 -18.18 35.58
CA ARG A 233 -22.30 -18.53 34.87
C ARG A 233 -22.20 -17.99 33.43
N GLY A 234 -22.67 -18.77 32.47
CA GLY A 234 -22.63 -18.41 31.04
C GLY A 234 -21.46 -19.06 30.29
N ILE A 235 -20.24 -18.81 30.71
CA ILE A 235 -19.04 -19.45 30.15
C ILE A 235 -18.29 -20.17 31.28
N ALA A 236 -18.08 -21.45 31.12
CA ALA A 236 -17.57 -22.30 32.19
C ALA A 236 -16.11 -22.02 32.56
N ASP A 237 -15.31 -21.58 31.59
CA ASP A 237 -13.88 -21.28 31.73
C ASP A 237 -13.59 -19.83 31.36
N GLU A 238 -13.54 -18.97 32.37
CA GLU A 238 -13.29 -17.52 32.20
C GLU A 238 -11.87 -17.23 31.72
N TYR A 239 -10.89 -18.02 32.17
CA TYR A 239 -9.52 -17.89 31.71
C TYR A 239 -9.41 -18.08 30.18
N LYS A 240 -10.03 -19.15 29.69
CA LYS A 240 -10.03 -19.48 28.27
C LYS A 240 -10.76 -18.41 27.44
N ARG A 241 -11.85 -17.84 27.96
CA ARG A 241 -12.57 -16.74 27.32
C ARG A 241 -11.65 -15.52 27.16
N VAL A 242 -11.07 -15.06 28.25
CA VAL A 242 -10.17 -13.88 28.24
C VAL A 242 -8.96 -14.14 27.34
N TRP A 243 -8.44 -15.35 27.33
CA TRP A 243 -7.35 -15.73 26.45
C TRP A 243 -7.70 -15.62 24.97
N THR A 244 -8.88 -16.06 24.59
CA THR A 244 -9.37 -15.96 23.20
C THR A 244 -9.55 -14.51 22.78
N GLU A 245 -10.09 -13.66 23.67
CA GLU A 245 -10.24 -12.23 23.42
C GLU A 245 -8.87 -11.54 23.24
N LYS A 246 -7.88 -11.87 24.09
CA LYS A 246 -6.52 -11.32 23.98
C LYS A 246 -5.80 -11.77 22.72
N LEU A 247 -6.06 -12.97 22.25
CA LEU A 247 -5.53 -13.43 20.96
C LEU A 247 -6.13 -12.65 19.77
N MET A 248 -7.43 -12.33 19.84
CA MET A 248 -8.06 -11.50 18.82
C MET A 248 -7.53 -10.07 18.87
N GLU A 249 -7.36 -9.48 20.06
CA GLU A 249 -6.75 -8.16 20.26
C GLU A 249 -5.34 -8.13 19.66
N HIS A 250 -4.50 -9.12 19.96
CA HIS A 250 -3.15 -9.22 19.44
C HIS A 250 -3.10 -9.28 17.88
N LYS A 251 -4.02 -10.00 17.26
CA LYS A 251 -4.13 -10.03 15.80
C LYS A 251 -4.53 -8.69 15.22
N MET A 252 -5.40 -7.95 15.89
CA MET A 252 -5.77 -6.60 15.46
C MET A 252 -4.60 -5.62 15.59
N ASP A 253 -3.79 -5.73 16.64
CA ASP A 253 -2.59 -4.91 16.82
C ASP A 253 -1.56 -5.16 15.71
N LEU A 254 -1.36 -6.43 15.35
CA LEU A 254 -0.52 -6.79 14.21
C LEU A 254 -1.01 -6.17 12.91
N GLU A 255 -2.31 -6.25 12.64
CA GLU A 255 -2.90 -5.69 11.44
C GLU A 255 -2.79 -4.17 11.41
N GLN A 256 -3.02 -3.50 12.53
CA GLN A 256 -2.83 -2.05 12.63
C GLN A 256 -1.38 -1.65 12.36
N GLY A 257 -0.41 -2.39 12.89
CA GLY A 257 1.01 -2.18 12.61
C GLY A 257 1.35 -2.33 11.13
N PHE A 258 0.82 -3.35 10.47
CA PHE A 258 1.07 -3.59 9.04
C PHE A 258 0.27 -2.69 8.10
N LEU A 259 -0.84 -2.12 8.55
CA LEU A 259 -1.58 -1.13 7.77
C LEU A 259 -0.98 0.28 7.91
N PHE A 260 -0.63 0.70 9.14
CA PHE A 260 -0.38 2.11 9.45
C PHE A 260 1.01 2.42 10.01
N GLY A 261 1.87 1.43 10.20
CA GLY A 261 3.23 1.63 10.70
C GLY A 261 4.08 2.50 9.79
N ARG A 262 4.98 3.31 10.35
CA ARG A 262 5.79 4.27 9.57
C ARG A 262 7.19 3.80 9.21
N GLY A 263 7.62 2.64 9.69
CA GLY A 263 8.93 2.09 9.38
C GLY A 263 10.08 2.97 9.87
N VAL A 264 10.43 2.85 11.13
CA VAL A 264 11.55 3.56 11.75
C VAL A 264 12.39 2.57 12.55
N ALA A 265 13.71 2.66 12.41
CA ALA A 265 14.65 1.94 13.24
C ALA A 265 15.37 2.89 14.21
N GLY A 266 15.68 2.41 15.39
CA GLY A 266 16.61 3.07 16.28
C GLY A 266 16.06 4.21 17.14
N ALA A 267 14.75 4.32 17.32
CA ALA A 267 14.19 5.21 18.33
C ALA A 267 14.63 4.74 19.74
N ALA A 268 15.63 5.39 20.31
CA ALA A 268 16.23 5.00 21.59
C ALA A 268 15.41 5.43 22.81
N ALA A 269 14.47 6.38 22.63
CA ALA A 269 13.62 6.92 23.69
C ALA A 269 12.19 7.16 23.18
N GLU A 270 11.24 7.19 24.10
CA GLU A 270 9.89 7.65 23.82
C GLU A 270 9.94 9.08 23.24
N GLY A 271 9.50 9.23 21.98
CA GLY A 271 9.47 10.51 21.27
C GLY A 271 10.64 10.79 20.34
N ASP A 272 11.61 9.89 20.22
CA ASP A 272 12.66 10.04 19.21
C ASP A 272 12.14 9.68 17.81
N THR A 273 12.10 10.70 16.93
CA THR A 273 11.40 10.64 15.64
C THR A 273 12.30 10.32 14.44
N GLY A 274 13.54 9.92 14.66
CA GLY A 274 14.38 9.79 13.47
C GLY A 274 15.79 9.28 13.62
N ALA A 275 16.09 8.49 14.64
CA ALA A 275 17.40 7.85 14.69
C ALA A 275 17.49 6.80 13.56
N THR A 276 18.35 7.05 12.60
CA THR A 276 18.69 6.12 11.51
C THR A 276 19.76 5.10 11.93
N SER A 277 20.18 5.13 13.20
CA SER A 277 21.24 4.29 13.76
C SER A 277 20.64 3.21 14.64
N GLU A 278 20.93 1.96 14.33
CA GLU A 278 20.62 0.83 15.20
C GLU A 278 21.48 0.87 16.46
N THR A 279 20.87 1.25 17.55
CA THR A 279 21.48 1.09 18.88
C THR A 279 20.81 -0.11 19.57
N ALA A 280 21.59 -0.93 20.25
CA ALA A 280 21.08 -2.06 21.02
C ALA A 280 20.00 -1.58 22.02
N GLY A 281 18.82 -2.20 21.99
CA GLY A 281 17.67 -1.85 22.82
C GLY A 281 16.76 -0.76 22.25
N SER A 282 17.01 -0.26 21.05
CA SER A 282 16.13 0.70 20.40
C SER A 282 14.80 0.09 19.96
N THR A 283 13.74 0.89 19.97
CA THR A 283 12.42 0.48 19.47
C THR A 283 12.40 0.54 17.96
N ARG A 284 12.00 -0.56 17.33
CA ARG A 284 11.80 -0.65 15.87
C ARG A 284 10.32 -0.65 15.54
N TYR A 285 9.95 0.02 14.47
CA TYR A 285 8.60 0.06 13.95
C TYR A 285 8.58 -0.49 12.53
N THR A 286 7.65 -1.38 12.23
CA THR A 286 7.49 -1.95 10.89
C THR A 286 6.91 -0.93 9.91
N HIS A 287 7.17 -1.13 8.62
CA HIS A 287 6.46 -0.40 7.56
C HIS A 287 5.00 -0.85 7.48
N GLY A 288 4.10 0.12 7.42
CA GLY A 288 2.70 -0.12 7.10
C GLY A 288 2.43 0.18 5.62
N ILE A 289 1.53 -0.59 5.01
CA ILE A 289 1.26 -0.50 3.57
C ILE A 289 0.70 0.88 3.17
N VAL A 290 -0.15 1.50 3.98
CA VAL A 290 -0.77 2.80 3.66
C VAL A 290 0.25 3.94 3.66
N PRO A 291 0.98 4.23 4.75
CA PRO A 291 1.96 5.32 4.76
C PRO A 291 3.13 5.08 3.79
N PHE A 292 3.54 3.82 3.61
CA PHE A 292 4.59 3.47 2.67
C PHE A 292 4.18 3.78 1.23
N THR A 293 2.96 3.38 0.85
CA THR A 293 2.43 3.64 -0.49
C THR A 293 2.14 5.12 -0.72
N GLU A 294 1.74 5.87 0.31
CA GLU A 294 1.55 7.33 0.20
C GLU A 294 2.83 8.08 -0.17
N VAL A 295 3.98 7.60 0.30
CA VAL A 295 5.27 8.26 0.07
C VAL A 295 5.96 7.73 -1.19
N ASN A 296 5.88 6.43 -1.45
CA ASN A 296 6.68 5.76 -2.47
C ASN A 296 5.86 5.22 -3.65
N GLY A 297 4.56 5.01 -3.47
CA GLY A 297 3.67 4.43 -4.48
C GLY A 297 2.81 5.46 -5.19
N LYS A 298 1.70 4.99 -5.77
CA LYS A 298 0.74 5.84 -6.48
C LYS A 298 -0.37 6.31 -5.53
N VAL A 299 -0.72 7.59 -5.62
CA VAL A 299 -1.79 8.20 -4.82
C VAL A 299 -2.79 8.88 -5.75
N TYR A 300 -4.05 8.45 -5.68
CA TYR A 300 -5.14 9.02 -6.46
C TYR A 300 -6.12 9.73 -5.54
N ASN A 301 -6.31 11.03 -5.77
CA ASN A 301 -7.28 11.83 -5.04
C ASN A 301 -8.59 11.89 -5.82
N MET A 302 -9.67 11.43 -5.22
CA MET A 302 -11.01 11.40 -5.80
C MET A 302 -11.98 12.16 -4.93
N SER A 303 -13.02 12.73 -5.53
CA SER A 303 -14.09 13.41 -4.80
C SER A 303 -15.38 12.59 -4.86
N TYR A 304 -16.05 12.40 -3.73
CA TYR A 304 -17.36 11.75 -3.67
C TYR A 304 -18.44 12.46 -4.48
N ALA A 305 -18.30 13.77 -4.67
CA ALA A 305 -19.31 14.59 -5.36
C ALA A 305 -18.98 14.78 -6.84
N ALA A 306 -17.71 14.93 -7.20
CA ALA A 306 -17.27 15.34 -8.53
C ALA A 306 -16.68 14.19 -9.36
N SER A 307 -16.07 13.18 -8.72
CA SER A 307 -15.47 12.05 -9.45
C SER A 307 -16.54 11.02 -9.78
N GLY A 308 -16.77 10.81 -11.06
CA GLY A 308 -17.63 9.77 -11.57
C GLY A 308 -16.89 8.47 -11.89
N TYR A 309 -17.55 7.59 -12.63
CA TYR A 309 -16.96 6.35 -13.14
C TYR A 309 -15.76 6.61 -14.04
N ASP A 310 -15.82 7.67 -14.88
CA ASP A 310 -14.75 8.02 -15.80
C ASP A 310 -13.45 8.37 -15.04
N ALA A 311 -13.54 9.20 -14.01
CA ALA A 311 -12.36 9.52 -13.17
C ALA A 311 -11.77 8.29 -12.45
N PHE A 312 -12.61 7.32 -12.11
CA PHE A 312 -12.14 6.05 -11.56
C PHE A 312 -11.41 5.22 -12.63
N LEU A 313 -11.91 5.18 -13.86
CA LEU A 313 -11.25 4.50 -14.98
C LEU A 313 -9.91 5.14 -15.34
N ASP A 314 -9.84 6.47 -15.37
CA ASP A 314 -8.59 7.22 -15.63
C ASP A 314 -7.51 6.87 -14.58
N ALA A 315 -7.91 6.79 -13.31
CA ALA A 315 -6.99 6.36 -12.25
C ALA A 315 -6.55 4.90 -12.42
N MET A 316 -7.43 4.03 -12.89
CA MET A 316 -7.11 2.62 -13.14
C MET A 316 -6.23 2.44 -14.37
N GLU A 317 -6.37 3.27 -15.41
CA GLU A 317 -5.48 3.29 -16.56
C GLU A 317 -4.03 3.49 -16.13
N ASP A 318 -3.77 4.53 -15.35
CA ASP A 318 -2.41 4.78 -14.83
C ASP A 318 -1.95 3.69 -13.85
N TYR A 319 -2.86 3.19 -13.00
CA TYR A 319 -2.51 2.18 -12.01
C TYR A 319 -2.08 0.85 -12.63
N PHE A 320 -2.79 0.39 -13.65
CA PHE A 320 -2.48 -0.84 -14.38
C PHE A 320 -1.51 -0.64 -15.54
N ALA A 321 -0.84 0.50 -15.63
CA ALA A 321 0.10 0.76 -16.71
C ALA A 321 1.12 -0.39 -16.85
N PRO A 322 1.36 -0.91 -18.07
CA PRO A 322 2.22 -2.07 -18.31
C PRO A 322 3.66 -1.87 -17.82
N GLU A 323 4.09 -0.63 -17.82
CA GLU A 323 5.43 -0.21 -17.40
C GLU A 323 5.70 -0.48 -15.90
N SER A 324 4.65 -0.60 -15.11
CA SER A 324 4.77 -0.95 -13.68
C SER A 324 5.02 -2.45 -13.45
N GLY A 325 4.98 -3.30 -14.48
CA GLY A 325 5.08 -4.75 -14.34
C GLY A 325 3.93 -5.37 -13.55
N ASN A 326 2.75 -4.73 -13.59
CA ASN A 326 1.62 -5.07 -12.75
C ASN A 326 0.93 -6.38 -13.15
N SER A 327 0.58 -7.18 -12.13
CA SER A 327 -0.38 -8.27 -12.31
C SER A 327 -1.80 -7.70 -12.53
N GLY A 328 -2.59 -8.36 -13.37
CA GLY A 328 -3.97 -7.94 -13.63
C GLY A 328 -4.95 -8.13 -12.46
N ASN A 329 -4.51 -8.66 -11.31
CA ASN A 329 -5.35 -8.92 -10.15
C ASN A 329 -4.76 -8.22 -8.92
N LYS A 330 -5.56 -7.38 -8.27
CA LYS A 330 -5.15 -6.61 -7.08
C LYS A 330 -6.12 -6.81 -5.93
N LEU A 331 -5.58 -6.90 -4.72
CA LEU A 331 -6.36 -6.86 -3.50
C LEU A 331 -6.59 -5.39 -3.11
N VAL A 332 -7.82 -5.01 -2.85
CA VAL A 332 -8.17 -3.65 -2.41
C VAL A 332 -8.79 -3.72 -1.02
N LEU A 333 -8.04 -3.20 -0.06
CA LEU A 333 -8.52 -3.01 1.30
C LEU A 333 -9.26 -1.67 1.36
N ALA A 334 -10.56 -1.71 1.50
CA ALA A 334 -11.39 -0.51 1.42
C ALA A 334 -12.20 -0.27 2.68
N SER A 335 -12.35 1.01 3.03
CA SER A 335 -13.27 1.44 4.07
C SER A 335 -14.72 1.18 3.65
N ARG A 336 -15.62 1.05 4.63
CA ARG A 336 -17.05 0.89 4.39
C ARG A 336 -17.62 2.04 3.55
N LYS A 337 -17.13 3.26 3.75
CA LYS A 337 -17.62 4.46 3.05
C LYS A 337 -17.26 4.41 1.57
N VAL A 338 -16.03 3.99 1.24
CA VAL A 338 -15.59 3.81 -0.14
C VAL A 338 -16.36 2.70 -0.85
N ILE A 339 -16.60 1.56 -0.19
CA ILE A 339 -17.40 0.48 -0.77
C ILE A 339 -18.82 0.95 -1.07
N THR A 340 -19.43 1.71 -0.17
CA THR A 340 -20.77 2.30 -0.39
C THR A 340 -20.76 3.26 -1.58
N TYR A 341 -19.73 4.06 -1.74
CA TYR A 341 -19.59 4.96 -2.89
C TYR A 341 -19.47 4.20 -4.22
N LEU A 342 -18.63 3.18 -4.28
CA LEU A 342 -18.50 2.34 -5.48
C LEU A 342 -19.79 1.64 -5.86
N ASN A 343 -20.53 1.15 -4.87
CA ASN A 343 -21.86 0.57 -5.13
C ASN A 343 -22.87 1.60 -5.68
N LYS A 344 -22.78 2.86 -5.24
CA LYS A 344 -23.62 3.94 -5.78
C LYS A 344 -23.21 4.32 -7.19
N LEU A 345 -21.91 4.33 -7.51
CA LEU A 345 -21.42 4.54 -8.89
C LEU A 345 -21.97 3.46 -9.83
N GLY A 346 -21.92 2.20 -9.43
CA GLY A 346 -22.48 1.10 -10.19
C GLY A 346 -24.01 1.24 -10.40
N ALA A 347 -24.73 1.61 -9.36
CA ALA A 347 -26.18 1.82 -9.42
C ALA A 347 -26.57 3.07 -10.24
N GLY A 348 -25.80 4.16 -10.14
CA GLY A 348 -26.03 5.39 -10.90
C GLY A 348 -25.84 5.21 -12.41
N SER A 349 -24.88 4.42 -12.80
CA SER A 349 -24.66 4.00 -14.18
C SER A 349 -25.87 3.20 -14.74
N PHE A 350 -26.56 2.47 -13.87
CA PHE A 350 -27.76 1.69 -14.24
C PHE A 350 -29.02 2.56 -14.42
N LEU A 351 -29.16 3.61 -13.59
CA LEU A 351 -30.34 4.50 -13.64
C LEU A 351 -30.31 5.53 -14.78
N ASN A 352 -29.11 5.89 -15.25
CA ASN A 352 -28.96 6.88 -16.33
C ASN A 352 -29.06 6.26 -17.73
N ASN A 353 -29.27 4.97 -17.84
CA ASN A 353 -29.29 4.24 -19.10
C ASN A 353 -30.73 4.02 -19.61
N SER A 354 -31.40 5.09 -19.96
CA SER A 354 -32.70 4.96 -20.64
C SER A 354 -32.58 4.67 -22.14
N VAL A 355 -31.38 4.65 -22.75
CA VAL A 355 -31.21 4.29 -24.17
C VAL A 355 -29.85 3.61 -24.41
N GLY A 356 -29.83 2.28 -24.45
CA GLY A 356 -29.14 1.56 -25.54
C GLY A 356 -27.62 1.48 -25.52
N SER A 357 -26.88 1.57 -24.40
CA SER A 357 -25.48 1.14 -24.43
C SER A 357 -25.09 0.31 -23.19
N SER A 358 -25.08 -0.97 -23.38
CA SER A 358 -24.62 -1.99 -22.41
C SER A 358 -23.09 -2.05 -22.24
N GLN A 359 -22.34 -1.03 -22.66
CA GLN A 359 -20.90 -1.08 -22.74
C GLN A 359 -20.14 -0.58 -21.49
N TYR A 360 -20.82 0.07 -20.55
CA TYR A 360 -20.17 0.67 -19.37
C TYR A 360 -20.78 0.12 -18.07
N ARG A 361 -20.73 -1.18 -17.91
CA ARG A 361 -21.21 -1.84 -16.71
C ARG A 361 -20.04 -2.17 -15.80
N LEU A 362 -20.01 -1.53 -14.62
CA LEU A 362 -19.19 -2.02 -13.52
C LEU A 362 -19.77 -3.37 -13.10
N ASP A 363 -19.15 -4.45 -13.52
CA ASP A 363 -19.59 -5.79 -13.16
C ASP A 363 -19.09 -6.09 -11.75
N VAL A 364 -19.98 -5.96 -10.78
CA VAL A 364 -19.72 -6.20 -9.36
C VAL A 364 -20.25 -7.57 -9.00
N ALA A 365 -19.38 -8.54 -8.90
CA ALA A 365 -19.74 -9.89 -8.46
C ALA A 365 -19.30 -10.11 -7.01
N ASN A 366 -20.22 -10.53 -6.15
CA ASN A 366 -19.91 -10.98 -4.80
C ASN A 366 -19.46 -12.45 -4.84
N VAL A 367 -18.21 -12.70 -4.57
CA VAL A 367 -17.66 -14.05 -4.49
C VAL A 367 -17.35 -14.36 -3.02
N PRO A 368 -17.78 -15.51 -2.48
CA PRO A 368 -17.33 -15.94 -1.16
C PRO A 368 -15.80 -16.12 -1.19
N GLY A 369 -15.09 -15.31 -0.43
CA GLY A 369 -13.64 -15.33 -0.39
C GLY A 369 -13.09 -16.59 0.25
N ALA A 370 -11.88 -16.97 -0.13
CA ALA A 370 -11.21 -18.21 0.32
C ALA A 370 -11.00 -18.31 1.85
N PHE A 371 -11.22 -17.24 2.61
CA PHE A 371 -10.93 -17.17 4.05
C PHE A 371 -12.12 -16.68 4.89
N GLY A 372 -13.36 -16.84 4.40
CA GLY A 372 -14.55 -16.43 5.14
C GLY A 372 -14.88 -14.94 5.04
N HIS A 373 -14.18 -14.18 4.19
CA HIS A 373 -14.50 -12.79 3.89
C HIS A 373 -15.31 -12.70 2.60
N THR A 374 -16.24 -11.76 2.55
CA THR A 374 -16.96 -11.44 1.31
C THR A 374 -16.05 -10.57 0.45
N VAL A 375 -15.69 -11.07 -0.72
CA VAL A 375 -14.88 -10.35 -1.70
C VAL A 375 -15.81 -9.84 -2.79
N THR A 376 -15.76 -8.55 -3.03
CA THR A 376 -16.45 -7.91 -4.14
C THR A 376 -15.46 -7.71 -5.28
N VAL A 377 -15.69 -8.36 -6.41
CA VAL A 377 -14.81 -8.23 -7.58
C VAL A 377 -15.34 -7.13 -8.48
N VAL A 378 -14.49 -6.18 -8.80
CA VAL A 378 -14.75 -5.12 -9.78
C VAL A 378 -13.86 -5.38 -10.98
N ASN A 379 -14.48 -5.72 -12.10
CA ASN A 379 -13.78 -5.95 -13.34
C ASN A 379 -13.65 -4.62 -14.10
N THR A 380 -12.42 -4.19 -14.32
CA THR A 380 -12.11 -3.07 -15.21
C THR A 380 -11.55 -3.61 -16.52
N ILE A 381 -11.48 -2.77 -17.56
CA ILE A 381 -10.86 -3.15 -18.84
C ILE A 381 -9.36 -3.43 -18.72
N TYR A 382 -8.72 -2.95 -17.66
CA TYR A 382 -7.28 -3.07 -17.43
C TYR A 382 -6.93 -4.23 -16.48
N GLY A 383 -7.85 -4.63 -15.59
CA GLY A 383 -7.64 -5.69 -14.62
C GLY A 383 -8.76 -5.82 -13.60
N ASN A 384 -8.60 -6.77 -12.69
CA ASN A 384 -9.57 -7.10 -11.68
C ASN A 384 -9.16 -6.56 -10.30
N LEU A 385 -10.07 -5.90 -9.62
CA LEU A 385 -9.92 -5.39 -8.27
C LEU A 385 -10.77 -6.23 -7.32
N HIS A 386 -10.12 -6.86 -6.36
CA HIS A 386 -10.75 -7.67 -5.32
C HIS A 386 -10.93 -6.84 -4.06
N PHE A 387 -12.11 -6.26 -3.89
CA PHE A 387 -12.41 -5.42 -2.72
C PHE A 387 -12.74 -6.27 -1.50
N VAL A 388 -12.02 -6.02 -0.43
CA VAL A 388 -12.26 -6.57 0.90
C VAL A 388 -12.52 -5.42 1.85
N GLN A 389 -13.58 -5.53 2.65
CA GLN A 389 -13.84 -4.55 3.69
C GLN A 389 -12.81 -4.68 4.80
N GLU A 390 -12.07 -3.60 5.05
CA GLU A 390 -11.13 -3.49 6.15
C GLU A 390 -11.74 -2.68 7.31
N PRO A 391 -12.09 -3.33 8.45
CA PRO A 391 -12.75 -2.64 9.56
C PRO A 391 -11.87 -1.59 10.25
N LEU A 392 -10.55 -1.67 10.11
CA LEU A 392 -9.59 -0.76 10.73
C LEU A 392 -9.41 0.54 9.94
N LEU A 393 -9.84 0.59 8.67
CA LEU A 393 -9.92 1.83 7.90
C LEU A 393 -11.09 2.69 8.40
N ARG A 394 -10.88 3.35 9.52
CA ARG A 394 -11.86 4.21 10.22
C ARG A 394 -11.18 5.46 10.77
N GLY A 395 -11.96 6.45 11.22
CA GLY A 395 -11.44 7.71 11.73
C GLY A 395 -10.65 8.46 10.65
N PRO A 396 -9.35 8.72 10.80
CA PRO A 396 -8.55 9.44 9.80
C PRO A 396 -8.51 8.77 8.43
N TRP A 397 -8.67 7.44 8.38
CA TRP A 397 -8.58 6.62 7.17
C TRP A 397 -9.94 6.14 6.63
N GLU A 398 -11.06 6.70 7.10
CA GLU A 398 -12.39 6.27 6.64
C GLU A 398 -12.65 6.53 5.15
N ASN A 399 -11.88 7.45 4.55
CA ASN A 399 -11.97 7.82 3.14
C ASN A 399 -10.91 7.16 2.26
N TYR A 400 -10.23 6.13 2.79
CA TYR A 400 -9.11 5.48 2.10
C TYR A 400 -9.50 4.12 1.56
N ALA A 401 -8.90 3.78 0.43
CA ALA A 401 -8.77 2.40 -0.02
C ALA A 401 -7.32 2.16 -0.47
N CYS A 402 -6.74 1.05 -0.05
CA CYS A 402 -5.37 0.67 -0.39
C CYS A 402 -5.39 -0.50 -1.36
N CYS A 403 -4.87 -0.29 -2.57
CA CYS A 403 -4.69 -1.32 -3.58
C CYS A 403 -3.32 -1.98 -3.37
N VAL A 404 -3.32 -3.29 -3.15
CA VAL A 404 -2.14 -4.05 -2.79
C VAL A 404 -1.90 -5.17 -3.80
N ASP A 405 -0.68 -5.27 -4.30
CA ASP A 405 -0.22 -6.44 -5.03
C ASP A 405 0.38 -7.45 -4.06
N MET A 406 -0.33 -8.54 -3.82
CA MET A 406 0.10 -9.56 -2.87
C MET A 406 1.37 -10.31 -3.28
N ALA A 407 1.79 -10.24 -4.55
CA ALA A 407 3.05 -10.81 -5.01
C ALA A 407 4.27 -10.04 -4.49
N ASN A 408 4.10 -8.75 -4.24
CA ASN A 408 5.14 -7.81 -3.83
C ASN A 408 5.08 -7.42 -2.35
N VAL A 409 4.30 -8.14 -1.54
CA VAL A 409 4.21 -7.95 -0.10
C VAL A 409 4.49 -9.27 0.60
N ALA A 410 5.31 -9.26 1.66
CA ALA A 410 5.59 -10.45 2.43
C ALA A 410 5.60 -10.16 3.94
N TYR A 411 5.03 -11.10 4.69
CA TYR A 411 5.12 -11.15 6.14
C TYR A 411 6.47 -11.76 6.55
N ARG A 412 7.26 -11.03 7.31
CA ARG A 412 8.62 -11.38 7.73
C ARG A 412 8.68 -11.63 9.24
N PRO A 413 8.34 -12.84 9.73
CA PRO A 413 8.58 -13.19 11.12
C PRO A 413 10.06 -13.44 11.37
N LEU A 414 10.56 -13.06 12.54
CA LEU A 414 11.92 -13.33 12.96
C LEU A 414 12.06 -14.79 13.40
N VAL A 415 12.83 -15.55 12.62
CA VAL A 415 13.11 -16.97 12.86
C VAL A 415 14.58 -17.24 12.54
N GLY A 416 15.38 -17.52 13.55
CA GLY A 416 16.81 -17.79 13.40
C GLY A 416 17.40 -18.56 14.57
N ASN A 417 18.56 -19.19 14.38
CA ASN A 417 19.29 -19.94 15.41
C ASN A 417 18.45 -20.97 16.19
N GLY A 418 17.44 -21.59 15.54
CA GLY A 418 16.56 -22.55 16.20
C GLY A 418 15.48 -21.93 17.08
N VAL A 419 15.37 -20.59 17.13
CA VAL A 419 14.35 -19.85 17.86
C VAL A 419 13.38 -19.21 16.87
N SER A 420 12.09 -19.43 17.05
CA SER A 420 11.03 -18.76 16.32
C SER A 420 10.36 -17.72 17.21
N ARG A 421 10.35 -16.47 16.74
CA ARG A 421 9.65 -15.38 17.41
C ARG A 421 8.35 -14.99 16.68
N ASP A 422 7.91 -15.87 15.77
CA ASP A 422 6.60 -15.76 15.14
C ASP A 422 5.54 -16.26 16.12
N THR A 423 4.67 -15.43 16.54
CA THR A 423 3.59 -15.59 17.53
C THR A 423 3.80 -16.77 18.51
N PHE A 424 4.36 -16.48 19.64
CA PHE A 424 4.55 -17.45 20.70
C PHE A 424 3.94 -16.94 22.02
N ILE A 425 3.69 -17.87 22.93
CA ILE A 425 3.04 -17.61 24.19
C ILE A 425 4.04 -17.88 25.29
N GLU A 426 4.27 -16.89 26.14
CA GLU A 426 4.97 -17.06 27.39
C GLU A 426 3.94 -17.21 28.50
N THR A 427 4.05 -18.29 29.26
CA THR A 427 3.12 -18.62 30.34
C THR A 427 3.80 -18.47 31.69
N ASN A 428 3.01 -18.15 32.72
CA ASN A 428 3.47 -18.03 34.11
C ASN A 428 4.59 -17.01 34.30
N ILE A 429 4.38 -15.78 33.76
CA ILE A 429 5.35 -14.68 33.81
C ILE A 429 5.21 -13.80 35.07
N GLN A 430 4.29 -14.14 35.97
CA GLN A 430 4.11 -13.43 37.24
C GLN A 430 5.34 -13.61 38.17
N ALA A 431 5.51 -12.72 39.14
CA ALA A 431 6.51 -12.84 40.14
C ALA A 431 6.21 -14.07 41.03
N ASN A 432 7.27 -14.68 41.61
CA ASN A 432 7.14 -15.91 42.39
C ASN A 432 6.31 -15.78 43.69
N ASP A 433 6.08 -14.56 44.13
CA ASP A 433 5.30 -14.17 45.30
C ASP A 433 3.85 -13.78 45.00
N GLU A 434 3.48 -13.75 43.72
CA GLU A 434 2.11 -13.44 43.25
C GLU A 434 1.29 -14.73 43.13
N ASP A 435 0.16 -14.79 43.85
CA ASP A 435 -0.81 -15.89 43.70
C ASP A 435 -1.66 -15.69 42.48
N GLY A 436 -1.40 -16.48 41.45
CA GLY A 436 -2.14 -16.40 40.16
C GLY A 436 -1.31 -16.84 38.99
N ARG A 437 -1.85 -16.52 37.81
CA ARG A 437 -1.23 -16.76 36.50
C ARG A 437 -1.30 -15.53 35.63
N ARG A 438 -0.19 -15.19 35.02
CA ARG A 438 -0.10 -14.16 33.99
C ARG A 438 0.59 -14.75 32.78
N ASP A 439 -0.02 -14.57 31.61
CA ASP A 439 0.54 -15.02 30.35
C ASP A 439 0.65 -13.84 29.39
N GLN A 440 1.53 -13.92 28.41
CA GLN A 440 1.64 -12.93 27.34
C GLN A 440 1.80 -13.60 25.98
N ILE A 441 1.31 -12.90 24.96
CA ILE A 441 1.47 -13.27 23.55
C ILE A 441 2.49 -12.31 22.97
N ILE A 442 3.49 -12.83 22.29
CA ILE A 442 4.56 -12.05 21.66
C ILE A 442 4.67 -12.45 20.21
N THR A 443 4.77 -11.45 19.34
CA THR A 443 5.13 -11.64 17.93
C THR A 443 6.19 -10.64 17.56
N GLU A 444 7.26 -11.09 16.92
CA GLU A 444 8.26 -10.23 16.35
C GLU A 444 8.30 -10.45 14.84
N ALA A 445 7.80 -9.45 14.10
CA ALA A 445 7.65 -9.54 12.67
C ALA A 445 7.69 -8.17 12.01
N GLY A 446 8.01 -8.16 10.71
CA GLY A 446 7.97 -6.98 9.86
C GLY A 446 7.18 -7.23 8.58
N LEU A 447 6.87 -6.16 7.88
CA LEU A 447 6.27 -6.18 6.56
C LEU A 447 7.30 -5.80 5.51
N GLU A 448 7.54 -6.69 4.56
CA GLU A 448 8.29 -6.40 3.34
C GLU A 448 7.32 -5.85 2.30
N ILE A 449 7.62 -4.69 1.76
CA ILE A 449 6.85 -4.07 0.69
C ILE A 449 7.83 -3.72 -0.43
N SER A 450 7.77 -4.46 -1.51
CA SER A 450 8.63 -4.28 -2.68
C SER A 450 7.85 -3.64 -3.83
N LEU A 451 8.57 -3.01 -4.76
CA LEU A 451 8.03 -2.40 -5.97
C LEU A 451 6.82 -1.48 -5.69
N PRO A 452 7.01 -0.34 -5.04
CA PRO A 452 5.90 0.53 -4.59
C PRO A 452 4.97 0.98 -5.72
N GLU A 453 5.41 0.96 -6.96
CA GLU A 453 4.60 1.29 -8.14
C GLU A 453 3.45 0.31 -8.39
N THR A 454 3.54 -0.89 -7.80
CA THR A 454 2.49 -1.91 -7.91
C THR A 454 1.39 -1.72 -6.87
N HIS A 455 1.59 -0.79 -5.94
CA HIS A 455 0.65 -0.44 -4.89
C HIS A 455 0.07 0.96 -5.12
N ALA A 456 -1.16 1.17 -4.70
CA ALA A 456 -1.82 2.48 -4.80
C ALA A 456 -2.70 2.78 -3.59
N VAL A 457 -2.84 4.06 -3.28
CA VAL A 457 -3.82 4.54 -2.29
C VAL A 457 -4.82 5.43 -2.99
N LEU A 458 -6.10 5.09 -2.87
CA LEU A 458 -7.22 5.90 -3.31
C LEU A 458 -7.71 6.72 -2.11
N LYS A 459 -7.67 8.03 -2.23
CA LYS A 459 -8.16 8.98 -1.22
C LYS A 459 -9.42 9.66 -1.74
N PHE A 460 -10.47 9.57 -0.97
CA PHE A 460 -11.75 10.19 -1.31
C PHE A 460 -12.02 11.40 -0.40
N SER A 461 -12.46 12.50 -0.98
CA SER A 461 -12.79 13.74 -0.26
C SER A 461 -14.21 14.24 -0.54
#